data_515ab5410ee6af06b30fca93484212ed
#
_entry.id   515ab5410ee6af06b30fca93484212ed
#
_cell.length_a   1.000
_cell.length_b   1.000
_cell.length_c   1.000
_cell.angle_alpha   90.00
_cell.angle_beta   90.00
_cell.angle_gamma   90.00
#
_symmetry.space_group_name_H-M   'P 1'
#
loop_
_entity.id
_entity.type
_entity.pdbx_description
1 polymer ?
#
loop_
_entity_poly.entity_id
_entity_poly.type
_entity_poly.pdbx_seq_one_letter_code
_entity_poly.pdbx_strand_id
1 'polypeptide(L)'
;IGVGRAVACVAEAHHDEKGLSWPISISPFDAQVAIVGANKDPKVTEIAFALEAEAEAAGIELIVDDRAETPGVKFADAELIGAPWMITISPRSLEAGGAEFTRRSTGERSVLPIDAVLDAIRVGKASDRATIEAELLARGFPPRHVARDPHPAA
;
A
#
# COMPACT_ATOMS: atom_id res chain seq x y z
N ILE A 1 20.19 -19.42 1.92
CA ILE A 1 18.97 -18.81 2.55
C ILE A 1 17.81 -19.01 1.59
N GLY A 2 16.75 -19.71 2.07
CA GLY A 2 15.55 -19.92 1.26
C GLY A 2 14.65 -18.66 1.30
N VAL A 3 14.40 -18.03 0.15
CA VAL A 3 13.55 -16.84 0.04
C VAL A 3 12.15 -17.10 0.62
N GLY A 4 11.54 -18.27 0.30
CA GLY A 4 10.22 -18.62 0.83
C GLY A 4 10.19 -18.73 2.35
N ARG A 5 11.23 -19.23 3.00
CA ARG A 5 11.32 -19.27 4.47
C ARG A 5 11.46 -17.88 5.06
N ALA A 6 12.24 -17.00 4.43
CA ALA A 6 12.36 -15.61 4.87
C ALA A 6 11.01 -14.88 4.81
N VAL A 7 10.24 -15.05 3.72
CA VAL A 7 8.89 -14.48 3.59
C VAL A 7 7.96 -15.02 4.67
N ALA A 8 7.98 -16.34 4.95
CA ALA A 8 7.17 -16.94 6.00
C ALA A 8 7.49 -16.37 7.39
N CYS A 9 8.78 -16.18 7.72
CA CYS A 9 9.19 -15.57 8.99
C CYS A 9 8.70 -14.12 9.12
N VAL A 10 8.72 -13.36 8.03
CA VAL A 10 8.20 -11.99 8.05
C VAL A 10 6.68 -11.98 8.20
N ALA A 11 5.96 -12.85 7.49
CA ALA A 11 4.52 -12.99 7.64
C ALA A 11 4.12 -13.34 9.08
N GLU A 12 4.87 -14.26 9.72
CA GLU A 12 4.65 -14.62 11.12
C GLU A 12 4.95 -13.48 12.11
N ALA A 13 5.92 -12.63 11.79
CA ALA A 13 6.27 -11.47 12.64
C ALA A 13 5.35 -10.25 12.41
N HIS A 14 4.66 -10.20 11.27
CA HIS A 14 3.87 -9.05 10.83
C HIS A 14 2.43 -9.45 10.47
N HIS A 15 1.68 -9.89 11.47
CA HIS A 15 0.25 -10.17 11.36
C HIS A 15 -0.49 -9.74 12.62
N ASP A 16 -1.79 -9.64 12.51
CA ASP A 16 -2.72 -9.48 13.63
C ASP A 16 -3.89 -10.47 13.50
N GLU A 17 -4.93 -10.32 14.33
CA GLU A 17 -6.12 -11.19 14.30
C GLU A 17 -6.90 -11.13 12.97
N LYS A 18 -6.67 -10.12 12.15
CA LYS A 18 -7.37 -9.86 10.89
C LYS A 18 -6.61 -10.36 9.67
N GLY A 19 -5.29 -10.44 9.74
CA GLY A 19 -4.47 -10.88 8.63
C GLY A 19 -3.06 -10.30 8.63
N LEU A 20 -2.46 -10.19 7.45
CA LEU A 20 -1.10 -9.73 7.27
C LEU A 20 -0.98 -8.20 7.40
N SER A 21 0.20 -7.74 7.75
CA SER A 21 0.58 -6.32 7.78
C SER A 21 2.01 -6.18 7.28
N TRP A 22 2.20 -6.23 5.96
CA TRP A 22 3.52 -6.25 5.36
C TRP A 22 4.30 -4.96 5.63
N PRO A 23 5.58 -5.06 6.02
CA PRO A 23 6.49 -3.93 5.96
C PRO A 23 6.65 -3.45 4.51
N ILE A 24 6.78 -2.15 4.32
CA ILE A 24 6.91 -1.56 2.98
C ILE A 24 8.09 -2.11 2.17
N SER A 25 9.14 -2.59 2.85
CA SER A 25 10.35 -3.12 2.22
C SER A 25 10.15 -4.42 1.47
N ILE A 26 9.08 -5.16 1.76
CA ILE A 26 8.82 -6.48 1.17
C ILE A 26 7.35 -6.65 0.73
N SER A 27 6.52 -5.66 0.91
CA SER A 27 5.13 -5.71 0.43
C SER A 27 5.11 -5.83 -1.10
N PRO A 28 4.31 -6.75 -1.67
CA PRO A 28 4.17 -6.88 -3.12
C PRO A 28 3.43 -5.69 -3.75
N PHE A 29 2.61 -5.00 -2.96
CA PHE A 29 1.86 -3.81 -3.36
C PHE A 29 2.06 -2.71 -2.34
N ASP A 30 2.09 -1.46 -2.81
CA ASP A 30 2.16 -0.30 -1.93
C ASP A 30 0.84 -0.05 -1.23
N ALA A 31 -0.27 -0.18 -1.97
CA ALA A 31 -1.61 -0.02 -1.42
C ALA A 31 -2.64 -0.91 -2.14
N GLN A 32 -3.74 -1.17 -1.44
CA GLN A 32 -4.93 -1.77 -2.03
C GLN A 32 -6.03 -0.73 -2.16
N VAL A 33 -6.67 -0.67 -3.33
CA VAL A 33 -7.82 0.19 -3.61
C VAL A 33 -9.10 -0.65 -3.58
N ALA A 34 -10.01 -0.33 -2.69
CA ALA A 34 -11.33 -0.94 -2.62
C ALA A 34 -12.38 0.00 -3.24
N ILE A 35 -12.99 -0.43 -4.35
CA ILE A 35 -14.09 0.29 -4.98
C ILE A 35 -15.39 -0.12 -4.29
N VAL A 36 -16.09 0.84 -3.68
CA VAL A 36 -17.32 0.62 -2.94
C VAL A 36 -18.46 1.42 -3.55
N GLY A 37 -19.58 0.77 -3.83
CA GLY A 37 -20.77 1.46 -4.31
C GLY A 37 -20.76 1.81 -5.80
N ALA A 38 -19.99 1.10 -6.63
CA ALA A 38 -19.94 1.27 -8.08
C ALA A 38 -21.31 1.12 -8.76
N ASN A 39 -22.21 0.32 -8.18
CA ASN A 39 -23.59 0.16 -8.64
C ASN A 39 -24.46 1.39 -8.41
N LYS A 40 -24.06 2.29 -7.49
CA LYS A 40 -24.78 3.52 -7.18
C LYS A 40 -24.20 4.71 -7.93
N ASP A 41 -22.88 4.75 -8.07
CA ASP A 41 -22.16 5.80 -8.78
C ASP A 41 -20.98 5.20 -9.57
N PRO A 42 -21.09 5.09 -10.90
CA PRO A 42 -20.00 4.59 -11.76
C PRO A 42 -18.70 5.41 -11.68
N LYS A 43 -18.78 6.68 -11.27
CA LYS A 43 -17.61 7.56 -11.15
C LYS A 43 -16.56 7.03 -10.20
N VAL A 44 -16.95 6.26 -9.16
CA VAL A 44 -15.99 5.67 -8.22
C VAL A 44 -15.05 4.70 -8.94
N THR A 45 -15.55 3.98 -9.94
CA THR A 45 -14.76 3.06 -10.76
C THR A 45 -13.82 3.82 -11.70
N GLU A 46 -14.31 4.86 -12.36
CA GLU A 46 -13.50 5.70 -13.25
C GLU A 46 -12.34 6.36 -12.49
N ILE A 47 -12.61 6.90 -11.30
CA ILE A 47 -11.61 7.52 -10.44
C ILE A 47 -10.57 6.48 -9.97
N ALA A 48 -11.00 5.27 -9.60
CA ALA A 48 -10.09 4.23 -9.12
C ALA A 48 -9.12 3.79 -10.23
N PHE A 49 -9.61 3.56 -11.45
CA PHE A 49 -8.74 3.19 -12.57
C PHE A 49 -7.87 4.35 -13.07
N ALA A 50 -8.34 5.59 -12.99
CA ALA A 50 -7.49 6.75 -13.27
C ALA A 50 -6.34 6.84 -12.25
N LEU A 51 -6.63 6.64 -10.96
CA LEU A 51 -5.62 6.61 -9.90
C LEU A 51 -4.61 5.47 -10.11
N GLU A 52 -5.07 4.28 -10.53
CA GLU A 52 -4.20 3.14 -10.85
C GLU A 52 -3.24 3.47 -11.99
N ALA A 53 -3.72 4.05 -13.09
CA ALA A 53 -2.89 4.45 -14.21
C ALA A 53 -1.85 5.50 -13.84
N GLU A 54 -2.22 6.49 -13.01
CA GLU A 54 -1.29 7.50 -12.49
C GLU A 54 -0.25 6.87 -11.56
N ALA A 55 -0.66 5.90 -10.72
CA ALA A 55 0.22 5.18 -9.83
C ALA A 55 1.27 4.37 -10.61
N GLU A 56 0.85 3.62 -11.64
CA GLU A 56 1.73 2.87 -12.52
C GLU A 56 2.78 3.78 -13.16
N ALA A 57 2.36 4.92 -13.72
CA ALA A 57 3.25 5.93 -14.29
C ALA A 57 4.24 6.51 -13.26
N ALA A 58 3.87 6.52 -11.98
CA ALA A 58 4.65 7.00 -10.85
C ALA A 58 5.51 5.93 -10.19
N GLY A 59 5.44 4.66 -10.62
CA GLY A 59 6.15 3.53 -10.03
C GLY A 59 5.62 3.15 -8.64
N ILE A 60 4.31 3.32 -8.44
CA ILE A 60 3.58 2.90 -7.24
C ILE A 60 2.72 1.69 -7.61
N GLU A 61 2.90 0.59 -6.89
CA GLU A 61 2.19 -0.66 -7.14
C GLU A 61 0.86 -0.68 -6.37
N LEU A 62 -0.24 -0.58 -7.09
CA LEU A 62 -1.58 -0.71 -6.54
C LEU A 62 -2.20 -2.05 -6.91
N ILE A 63 -3.05 -2.58 -6.02
CA ILE A 63 -4.00 -3.65 -6.33
C ILE A 63 -5.41 -3.09 -6.21
N VAL A 64 -6.20 -3.15 -7.28
CA VAL A 64 -7.56 -2.61 -7.33
C VAL A 64 -8.57 -3.75 -7.20
N ASP A 65 -9.44 -3.65 -6.20
CA ASP A 65 -10.58 -4.56 -6.03
C ASP A 65 -11.85 -3.97 -6.64
N ASP A 66 -12.12 -4.36 -7.89
CA ASP A 66 -13.29 -3.95 -8.68
C ASP A 66 -14.44 -4.97 -8.63
N ARG A 67 -14.28 -6.06 -7.88
CA ARG A 67 -15.29 -7.12 -7.78
C ARG A 67 -16.63 -6.58 -7.31
N ALA A 68 -17.73 -7.22 -7.75
CA ALA A 68 -19.09 -6.90 -7.31
C ALA A 68 -19.41 -7.51 -5.93
N GLU A 69 -18.49 -7.34 -4.96
CA GLU A 69 -18.61 -7.87 -3.61
C GLU A 69 -19.04 -6.80 -2.60
N THR A 70 -19.50 -7.25 -1.44
CA THR A 70 -19.88 -6.33 -0.36
C THR A 70 -18.64 -5.63 0.22
N PRO A 71 -18.78 -4.41 0.76
CA PRO A 71 -17.66 -3.71 1.38
C PRO A 71 -16.97 -4.52 2.48
N GLY A 72 -17.74 -5.29 3.27
CA GLY A 72 -17.20 -6.12 4.33
C GLY A 72 -16.26 -7.22 3.80
N VAL A 73 -16.62 -7.87 2.69
CA VAL A 73 -15.76 -8.87 2.03
C VAL A 73 -14.48 -8.22 1.51
N LYS A 74 -14.60 -7.09 0.80
CA LYS A 74 -13.43 -6.37 0.27
C LYS A 74 -12.45 -5.93 1.37
N PHE A 75 -12.99 -5.45 2.49
CA PHE A 75 -12.16 -5.02 3.62
C PHE A 75 -11.49 -6.21 4.31
N ALA A 76 -12.21 -7.33 4.49
CA ALA A 76 -11.63 -8.54 5.06
C ALA A 76 -10.50 -9.08 4.15
N ASP A 77 -10.70 -9.12 2.85
CA ASP A 77 -9.67 -9.53 1.90
C ASP A 77 -8.47 -8.57 1.90
N ALA A 78 -8.71 -7.26 2.01
CA ALA A 78 -7.64 -6.27 2.12
C ALA A 78 -6.80 -6.45 3.40
N GLU A 79 -7.45 -6.76 4.53
CA GLU A 79 -6.78 -7.07 5.79
C GLU A 79 -5.97 -8.37 5.70
N LEU A 80 -6.48 -9.39 4.99
CA LEU A 80 -5.76 -10.64 4.74
C LEU A 80 -4.53 -10.43 3.84
N ILE A 81 -4.66 -9.66 2.75
CA ILE A 81 -3.57 -9.32 1.84
C ILE A 81 -2.51 -8.50 2.56
N GLY A 82 -2.91 -7.54 3.36
CA GLY A 82 -2.05 -6.79 4.26
C GLY A 82 -1.12 -5.79 3.60
N ALA A 83 -1.53 -5.17 2.47
CA ALA A 83 -0.79 -4.04 1.89
C ALA A 83 -0.66 -2.89 2.91
N PRO A 84 0.45 -2.12 2.90
CA PRO A 84 0.71 -1.06 3.90
C PRO A 84 -0.39 -0.01 4.02
N TRP A 85 -1.05 0.31 2.92
CA TRP A 85 -2.19 1.22 2.89
C TRP A 85 -3.40 0.61 2.19
N MET A 86 -4.58 0.99 2.68
CA MET A 86 -5.87 0.71 2.05
C MET A 86 -6.52 2.03 1.68
N ILE A 87 -6.95 2.14 0.43
CA ILE A 87 -7.64 3.28 -0.14
C ILE A 87 -9.07 2.85 -0.43
N THR A 88 -10.06 3.54 0.12
CA THR A 88 -11.47 3.26 -0.18
C THR A 88 -12.05 4.40 -0.99
N ILE A 89 -12.51 4.10 -2.20
CA ILE A 89 -13.20 5.04 -3.07
C ILE A 89 -14.68 4.66 -3.10
N SER A 90 -15.50 5.56 -2.61
CA SER A 90 -16.95 5.38 -2.49
C SER A 90 -17.68 6.71 -2.72
N PRO A 91 -18.98 6.72 -3.06
CA PRO A 91 -19.74 7.97 -3.14
C PRO A 91 -19.62 8.81 -1.87
N ARG A 92 -19.68 8.15 -0.70
CA ARG A 92 -19.55 8.81 0.60
C ARG A 92 -18.16 9.45 0.82
N SER A 93 -17.07 8.75 0.44
CA SER A 93 -15.73 9.33 0.60
C SER A 93 -15.52 10.49 -0.37
N LEU A 94 -16.06 10.42 -1.59
CA LEU A 94 -16.00 11.51 -2.57
C LEU A 94 -16.78 12.74 -2.10
N GLU A 95 -17.96 12.56 -1.50
CA GLU A 95 -18.72 13.63 -0.84
C GLU A 95 -17.95 14.25 0.33
N ALA A 96 -17.15 13.46 1.03
CA ALA A 96 -16.29 13.92 2.12
C ALA A 96 -14.98 14.59 1.65
N GLY A 97 -14.75 14.67 0.33
CA GLY A 97 -13.64 15.41 -0.26
C GLY A 97 -12.55 14.55 -0.90
N GLY A 98 -12.75 13.22 -1.05
CA GLY A 98 -11.76 12.37 -1.74
C GLY A 98 -11.86 10.89 -1.43
N ALA A 99 -10.72 10.23 -1.24
CA ALA A 99 -10.64 8.82 -0.85
C ALA A 99 -10.38 8.67 0.64
N GLU A 100 -10.95 7.65 1.26
CA GLU A 100 -10.57 7.24 2.62
C GLU A 100 -9.23 6.49 2.54
N PHE A 101 -8.26 6.96 3.28
CA PHE A 101 -6.88 6.47 3.30
C PHE A 101 -6.58 5.88 4.68
N THR A 102 -6.31 4.58 4.73
CA THR A 102 -6.11 3.85 5.98
C THR A 102 -4.73 3.21 6.01
N ARG A 103 -3.98 3.42 7.10
CA ARG A 103 -2.72 2.72 7.35
C ARG A 103 -2.99 1.36 7.98
N ARG A 104 -2.52 0.27 7.34
CA ARG A 104 -2.79 -1.10 7.79
C ARG A 104 -2.22 -1.40 9.19
N SER A 105 -1.00 -0.95 9.45
CA SER A 105 -0.28 -1.25 10.70
C SER A 105 -0.84 -0.54 11.94
N THR A 106 -1.46 0.62 11.79
CA THR A 106 -1.96 1.43 12.92
C THR A 106 -3.48 1.54 12.95
N GLY A 107 -4.16 1.26 11.82
CA GLY A 107 -5.58 1.50 11.65
C GLY A 107 -5.97 2.99 11.55
N GLU A 108 -4.98 3.88 11.49
CA GLU A 108 -5.20 5.31 11.33
C GLU A 108 -5.88 5.62 10.01
N ARG A 109 -6.92 6.46 10.05
CA ARG A 109 -7.74 6.81 8.89
C ARG A 109 -7.79 8.31 8.69
N SER A 110 -7.74 8.70 7.41
CA SER A 110 -7.95 10.07 6.97
C SER A 110 -8.72 10.09 5.65
N VAL A 111 -9.30 11.23 5.29
CA VAL A 111 -9.84 11.45 3.95
C VAL A 111 -8.89 12.40 3.25
N LEU A 112 -8.41 11.97 2.08
CA LEU A 112 -7.46 12.73 1.27
C LEU A 112 -8.09 13.05 -0.08
N PRO A 113 -7.86 14.25 -0.64
CA PRO A 113 -8.16 14.52 -2.03
C PRO A 113 -7.49 13.48 -2.93
N ILE A 114 -8.15 13.10 -4.03
CA ILE A 114 -7.66 12.01 -4.90
C ILE A 114 -6.26 12.31 -5.43
N ASP A 115 -5.97 13.54 -5.80
CA ASP A 115 -4.68 14.02 -6.28
C ASP A 115 -3.57 14.00 -5.21
N ALA A 116 -3.92 13.97 -3.93
CA ALA A 116 -2.98 13.88 -2.82
C ALA A 116 -2.64 12.43 -2.41
N VAL A 117 -3.40 11.43 -2.86
CA VAL A 117 -3.25 10.04 -2.42
C VAL A 117 -1.88 9.47 -2.77
N LEU A 118 -1.41 9.65 -4.01
CA LEU A 118 -0.13 9.11 -4.45
C LEU A 118 1.06 9.78 -3.73
N ASP A 119 0.96 11.07 -3.46
CA ASP A 119 1.99 11.77 -2.69
C ASP A 119 2.00 11.30 -1.23
N ALA A 120 0.85 11.02 -0.62
CA ALA A 120 0.77 10.44 0.70
C ALA A 120 1.46 9.05 0.77
N ILE A 121 1.26 8.20 -0.24
CA ILE A 121 1.97 6.92 -0.35
C ILE A 121 3.48 7.14 -0.47
N ARG A 122 3.94 8.05 -1.33
CA ARG A 122 5.37 8.35 -1.50
C ARG A 122 6.03 8.82 -0.20
N VAL A 123 5.38 9.75 0.50
CA VAL A 123 5.85 10.28 1.78
C VAL A 123 5.89 9.16 2.83
N GLY A 124 4.84 8.35 2.91
CA GLY A 124 4.78 7.20 3.81
C GLY A 124 5.87 6.17 3.52
N LYS A 125 6.10 5.82 2.24
CA LYS A 125 7.21 4.92 1.82
C LYS A 125 8.58 5.47 2.26
N ALA A 126 8.82 6.75 2.04
CA ALA A 126 10.09 7.38 2.41
C ALA A 126 10.29 7.38 3.93
N SER A 127 9.26 7.70 4.70
CA SER A 127 9.28 7.69 6.17
C SER A 127 9.53 6.28 6.73
N ASP A 128 8.84 5.26 6.22
CA ASP A 128 9.00 3.88 6.68
C ASP A 128 10.39 3.34 6.36
N ARG A 129 10.93 3.65 5.17
CA ARG A 129 12.30 3.27 4.81
C ARG A 129 13.32 3.93 5.71
N ALA A 130 13.17 5.21 6.00
CA ALA A 130 14.07 5.93 6.91
C ALA A 130 14.05 5.32 8.33
N THR A 131 12.87 4.92 8.81
CA THR A 131 12.72 4.23 10.10
C THR A 131 13.44 2.89 10.10
N ILE A 132 13.25 2.06 9.07
CA ILE A 132 13.94 0.76 8.93
C ILE A 132 15.46 0.95 8.87
N GLU A 133 15.95 1.93 8.10
CA GLU A 133 17.38 2.22 8.02
C GLU A 133 17.97 2.66 9.36
N ALA A 134 17.26 3.51 10.10
CA ALA A 134 17.67 3.94 11.43
C ALA A 134 17.73 2.77 12.43
N GLU A 135 16.76 1.86 12.39
CA GLU A 135 16.76 0.65 13.22
C GLU A 135 17.91 -0.29 12.87
N LEU A 136 18.20 -0.49 11.58
CA LEU A 136 19.31 -1.31 11.13
C LEU A 136 20.65 -0.74 11.59
N LEU A 137 20.85 0.57 11.46
CA LEU A 137 22.02 1.26 11.96
C LEU A 137 22.19 1.09 13.47
N ALA A 138 21.11 1.26 14.24
CA ALA A 138 21.13 1.10 15.70
C ALA A 138 21.52 -0.33 16.13
N ARG A 139 21.23 -1.33 15.27
CA ARG A 139 21.62 -2.75 15.47
C ARG A 139 23.00 -3.09 14.92
N GLY A 140 23.74 -2.12 14.37
CA GLY A 140 25.08 -2.31 13.81
C GLY A 140 25.13 -2.85 12.39
N PHE A 141 24.01 -2.77 11.65
CA PHE A 141 23.97 -3.10 10.24
C PHE A 141 24.19 -1.82 9.42
N PRO A 142 25.32 -1.64 8.74
CA PRO A 142 25.55 -0.45 7.91
C PRO A 142 24.55 -0.46 6.74
N PRO A 143 24.12 0.74 6.27
CA PRO A 143 23.28 0.84 5.10
C PRO A 143 24.03 0.21 3.92
N ARG A 144 23.36 -0.68 3.20
CA ARG A 144 23.92 -1.17 1.95
C ARG A 144 23.82 -0.04 0.92
N HIS A 145 24.87 0.70 0.74
CA HIS A 145 25.07 1.44 -0.50
C HIS A 145 25.20 0.42 -1.60
N VAL A 146 24.07 0.12 -2.27
CA VAL A 146 24.15 -0.46 -3.62
C VAL A 146 24.62 0.68 -4.51
N ALA A 147 25.93 0.95 -4.48
CA ALA A 147 26.58 1.55 -5.62
C ALA A 147 26.30 0.58 -6.77
N ARG A 148 25.36 0.89 -7.63
CA ARG A 148 25.36 0.33 -8.98
C ARG A 148 26.64 0.87 -9.62
N ASP A 149 27.70 0.09 -9.56
CA ASP A 149 28.81 0.32 -10.46
C ASP A 149 28.24 0.33 -11.88
N PRO A 150 28.37 1.42 -12.62
CA PRO A 150 28.05 1.40 -14.02
C PRO A 150 28.96 0.35 -14.63
N HIS A 151 28.40 -0.68 -15.23
CA HIS A 151 29.10 -1.71 -15.98
C HIS A 151 30.11 -1.00 -16.90
N PRO A 152 31.43 -1.25 -16.78
CA PRO A 152 32.37 -0.67 -17.73
C PRO A 152 31.99 -1.26 -19.09
N ALA A 153 31.66 -0.38 -20.02
CA ALA A 153 31.47 -0.74 -21.41
C ALA A 153 32.79 -1.36 -21.91
N ALA A 154 32.70 -2.62 -22.35
CA ALA A 154 33.74 -3.29 -23.10
C ALA A 154 33.67 -2.88 -24.56
#